data_1a3cd20dd15fb4cd3fee28d301cca332
#
_entry.id   1a3cd20dd15fb4cd3fee28d301cca332
#
_cell.length_a   1.000
_cell.length_b   1.000
_cell.length_c   1.000
_cell.angle_alpha   90.00
_cell.angle_beta   90.00
_cell.angle_gamma   90.00
#
_symmetry.space_group_name_H-M   'P 1'
#
loop_
_entity.id
_entity.type
_entity.pdbx_description
1 polymer ?
#
loop_
_entity_poly.entity_id
_entity_poly.type
_entity_poly.pdbx_seq_one_letter_code
_entity_poly.pdbx_strand_id
1 'polypeptide(L)'
;MSQKINLTLGSDPEVFLYDEAQKQFIPALGLIKGTKEEPFEIIAPGFSTQVDNAMCEYNIAPSSTPQEFSDNIQKVYDWLKDNLPGNIQVKVLPSAEFTPEALDNEQCQLLGCSADYDVYSGENTSVTSLSQTNWRFAGGHIHVGYDKPNTLSNEQLVKWMDIYLGLPSVILDEDDRRKQYYGTPGRHRAKDFGVEYRTLSNWWTENETFRKFIFTQTQKAYYALVNEVSIGEEYERQVRDCILSNNREEAQRLMTHFNVVTNEKFSNLINIKVYDNTTAHA
;
A
#
# COMPACT_ATOMS: atom_id res chain seq x y z
N MET A 1 -21.43 -16.89 20.58
CA MET A 1 -20.27 -17.60 20.07
C MET A 1 -19.62 -16.68 19.03
N SER A 2 -18.41 -16.17 19.26
CA SER A 2 -17.74 -15.35 18.24
C SER A 2 -17.42 -16.27 17.04
N GLN A 3 -17.97 -15.97 15.87
CA GLN A 3 -17.56 -16.64 14.64
C GLN A 3 -16.04 -16.50 14.50
N LYS A 4 -15.37 -17.63 14.33
CA LYS A 4 -13.92 -17.63 14.05
C LYS A 4 -13.74 -16.99 12.67
N ILE A 5 -13.14 -15.84 12.64
CA ILE A 5 -12.90 -15.09 11.40
C ILE A 5 -11.69 -15.71 10.72
N ASN A 6 -11.90 -16.26 9.54
CA ASN A 6 -10.83 -16.68 8.67
C ASN A 6 -10.44 -15.50 7.78
N LEU A 7 -9.65 -14.59 8.32
CA LEU A 7 -9.07 -13.47 7.61
C LEU A 7 -7.55 -13.63 7.59
N THR A 8 -6.96 -13.54 6.43
CA THR A 8 -5.50 -13.46 6.25
C THR A 8 -5.14 -12.21 5.46
N LEU A 9 -4.02 -11.59 5.81
CA LEU A 9 -3.45 -10.48 5.06
C LEU A 9 -2.08 -10.83 4.52
N GLY A 10 -1.91 -10.58 3.23
CA GLY A 10 -0.63 -10.51 2.54
C GLY A 10 -0.41 -9.10 2.00
N SER A 11 0.73 -8.88 1.38
CA SER A 11 1.04 -7.60 0.73
C SER A 11 2.19 -7.75 -0.26
N ASP A 12 2.23 -6.86 -1.26
CA ASP A 12 3.28 -6.71 -2.25
C ASP A 12 3.76 -5.24 -2.35
N PRO A 13 4.32 -4.67 -1.26
CA PRO A 13 4.75 -3.29 -1.25
C PRO A 13 5.97 -3.05 -2.14
N GLU A 14 6.02 -1.85 -2.70
CA GLU A 14 7.13 -1.34 -3.48
C GLU A 14 7.99 -0.38 -2.65
N VAL A 15 9.31 -0.45 -2.78
CA VAL A 15 10.27 0.43 -2.11
C VAL A 15 11.31 0.96 -3.07
N PHE A 16 11.87 2.13 -2.73
CA PHE A 16 12.94 2.74 -3.50
C PHE A 16 14.31 2.34 -2.95
N LEU A 17 15.30 2.30 -3.83
CA LEU A 17 16.71 2.15 -3.48
C LEU A 17 17.43 3.47 -3.67
N TYR A 18 18.18 3.89 -2.64
CA TYR A 18 18.93 5.13 -2.62
C TYR A 18 20.41 4.85 -2.44
N ASP A 19 21.25 5.37 -3.33
CA ASP A 19 22.69 5.27 -3.23
C ASP A 19 23.26 6.43 -2.41
N GLU A 20 23.72 6.15 -1.20
CA GLU A 20 24.33 7.14 -0.30
C GLU A 20 25.64 7.72 -0.83
N ALA A 21 26.37 7.00 -1.65
CA ALA A 21 27.62 7.48 -2.24
C ALA A 21 27.36 8.46 -3.39
N GLN A 22 26.34 8.19 -4.21
CA GLN A 22 25.95 9.03 -5.34
C GLN A 22 24.90 10.09 -4.99
N LYS A 23 24.27 9.98 -3.80
CA LYS A 23 23.21 10.86 -3.32
C LYS A 23 22.00 10.94 -4.27
N GLN A 24 21.55 9.78 -4.78
CA GLN A 24 20.44 9.70 -5.73
C GLN A 24 19.67 8.38 -5.61
N PHE A 25 18.42 8.39 -6.06
CA PHE A 25 17.66 7.17 -6.26
C PHE A 25 18.19 6.40 -7.45
N ILE A 26 18.28 5.08 -7.32
CA ILE A 26 18.77 4.18 -8.34
C ILE A 26 17.75 3.07 -8.62
N PRO A 27 17.68 2.57 -9.86
CA PRO A 27 16.80 1.45 -10.18
C PRO A 27 17.19 0.20 -9.40
N ALA A 28 16.19 -0.59 -9.03
CA ALA A 28 16.38 -1.91 -8.42
C ALA A 28 16.99 -2.94 -9.41
N LEU A 29 16.94 -2.62 -10.70
CA LEU A 29 17.47 -3.47 -11.78
C LEU A 29 18.96 -3.77 -11.58
N GLY A 30 19.30 -5.06 -11.62
CA GLY A 30 20.67 -5.55 -11.37
C GLY A 30 21.06 -5.67 -9.89
N LEU A 31 20.28 -5.08 -8.96
CA LEU A 31 20.48 -5.21 -7.51
C LEU A 31 19.50 -6.21 -6.89
N ILE A 32 18.26 -6.20 -7.36
CA ILE A 32 17.21 -7.11 -6.91
C ILE A 32 17.00 -8.20 -7.97
N LYS A 33 16.77 -9.42 -7.49
CA LYS A 33 16.44 -10.56 -8.34
C LYS A 33 14.92 -10.75 -8.44
N GLY A 34 14.50 -11.41 -9.53
CA GLY A 34 13.10 -11.73 -9.80
C GLY A 34 12.44 -10.74 -10.73
N THR A 35 11.42 -11.24 -11.45
CA THR A 35 10.52 -10.49 -12.31
C THR A 35 9.08 -10.74 -11.87
N LYS A 36 8.12 -10.05 -12.47
CA LYS A 36 6.68 -10.29 -12.19
C LYS A 36 6.25 -11.72 -12.52
N GLU A 37 6.81 -12.29 -13.58
CA GLU A 37 6.49 -13.64 -14.05
C GLU A 37 7.18 -14.70 -13.20
N GLU A 38 8.40 -14.40 -12.71
CA GLU A 38 9.23 -15.30 -11.91
C GLU A 38 9.80 -14.55 -10.69
N PRO A 39 8.99 -14.31 -9.65
CA PRO A 39 9.49 -13.71 -8.41
C PRO A 39 10.58 -14.57 -7.77
N PHE A 40 11.63 -13.94 -7.27
CA PHE A 40 12.75 -14.62 -6.62
C PHE A 40 12.45 -14.89 -5.15
N GLU A 41 12.32 -16.17 -4.78
CA GLU A 41 12.13 -16.57 -3.37
C GLU A 41 13.37 -16.21 -2.53
N ILE A 42 13.17 -15.60 -1.36
CA ILE A 42 14.24 -15.05 -0.53
C ILE A 42 14.44 -15.76 0.81
N ILE A 43 13.42 -15.84 1.64
CA ILE A 43 13.52 -16.33 3.04
C ILE A 43 12.91 -17.72 3.17
N ALA A 44 11.70 -17.87 2.64
CA ALA A 44 10.87 -19.07 2.71
C ALA A 44 9.73 -18.96 1.70
N PRO A 45 8.97 -20.01 1.41
CA PRO A 45 7.79 -19.94 0.57
C PRO A 45 6.84 -18.82 0.97
N GLY A 46 6.43 -18.01 0.00
CA GLY A 46 5.58 -16.82 0.21
C GLY A 46 6.34 -15.52 0.47
N PHE A 47 7.67 -15.56 0.56
CA PHE A 47 8.53 -14.37 0.60
C PHE A 47 9.35 -14.29 -0.67
N SER A 48 9.17 -13.23 -1.43
CA SER A 48 9.92 -13.06 -2.68
C SER A 48 10.19 -11.59 -2.95
N THR A 49 11.18 -11.36 -3.84
CA THR A 49 11.45 -10.04 -4.42
C THR A 49 11.30 -10.09 -5.92
N GLN A 50 11.04 -8.92 -6.50
CA GLN A 50 11.01 -8.71 -7.96
C GLN A 50 11.30 -7.26 -8.28
N VAL A 51 11.76 -7.02 -9.51
CA VAL A 51 11.86 -5.65 -10.03
C VAL A 51 10.53 -5.28 -10.66
N ASP A 52 9.89 -4.23 -10.15
CA ASP A 52 8.74 -3.59 -10.79
C ASP A 52 9.10 -2.17 -11.21
N ASN A 53 9.18 -1.96 -12.53
CA ASN A 53 9.66 -0.69 -13.09
C ASN A 53 11.10 -0.40 -12.60
N ALA A 54 11.31 0.69 -11.85
CA ALA A 54 12.58 1.04 -11.22
C ALA A 54 12.65 0.62 -9.73
N MET A 55 11.58 0.04 -9.18
CA MET A 55 11.45 -0.23 -7.75
C MET A 55 11.71 -1.69 -7.40
N CYS A 56 12.03 -1.93 -6.14
CA CYS A 56 11.97 -3.25 -5.54
C CYS A 56 10.57 -3.49 -5.00
N GLU A 57 9.86 -4.44 -5.58
CA GLU A 57 8.62 -4.98 -5.04
C GLU A 57 8.94 -6.27 -4.28
N TYR A 58 8.28 -6.49 -3.15
CA TYR A 58 8.45 -7.70 -2.38
C TYR A 58 7.10 -8.27 -1.93
N ASN A 59 7.02 -9.59 -1.82
CA ASN A 59 5.85 -10.29 -1.32
C ASN A 59 6.12 -10.85 0.07
N ILE A 60 5.09 -10.91 0.90
CA ILE A 60 5.12 -11.55 2.21
C ILE A 60 4.13 -12.71 2.29
N ALA A 61 4.46 -13.72 3.09
CA ALA A 61 3.54 -14.80 3.39
C ALA A 61 2.26 -14.26 4.08
N PRO A 62 1.08 -14.85 3.79
CA PRO A 62 -0.17 -14.47 4.45
C PRO A 62 -0.08 -14.58 5.97
N SER A 63 -0.62 -13.59 6.65
CA SER A 63 -0.57 -13.44 8.11
C SER A 63 -1.99 -13.44 8.70
N SER A 64 -2.16 -14.03 9.88
CA SER A 64 -3.44 -14.13 10.59
C SER A 64 -3.52 -13.20 11.80
N THR A 65 -2.43 -12.55 12.18
CA THR A 65 -2.35 -11.62 13.31
C THR A 65 -1.60 -10.34 12.96
N PRO A 66 -1.88 -9.21 13.65
CA PRO A 66 -1.15 -7.96 13.43
C PRO A 66 0.35 -8.09 13.66
N GLN A 67 0.76 -8.90 14.65
CA GLN A 67 2.17 -9.13 14.95
C GLN A 67 2.85 -9.90 13.82
N GLU A 68 2.27 -11.01 13.38
CA GLU A 68 2.80 -11.83 12.28
C GLU A 68 2.94 -11.00 10.99
N PHE A 69 1.95 -10.16 10.67
CA PHE A 69 1.99 -9.27 9.51
C PHE A 69 3.16 -8.28 9.59
N SER A 70 3.34 -7.65 10.76
CA SER A 70 4.45 -6.74 10.97
C SER A 70 5.81 -7.45 10.91
N ASP A 71 5.91 -8.62 11.54
CA ASP A 71 7.17 -9.39 11.58
C ASP A 71 7.53 -9.91 10.19
N ASN A 72 6.56 -10.30 9.37
CA ASN A 72 6.81 -10.75 8.00
C ASN A 72 7.37 -9.64 7.12
N ILE A 73 6.89 -8.40 7.27
CA ILE A 73 7.46 -7.24 6.57
C ILE A 73 8.89 -6.95 7.09
N GLN A 74 9.09 -7.00 8.42
CA GLN A 74 10.40 -6.75 9.00
C GLN A 74 11.45 -7.75 8.52
N LYS A 75 11.11 -9.03 8.40
CA LYS A 75 12.00 -10.07 7.85
C LYS A 75 12.51 -9.71 6.45
N VAL A 76 11.63 -9.16 5.60
CA VAL A 76 12.05 -8.74 4.25
C VAL A 76 12.99 -7.55 4.31
N TYR A 77 12.72 -6.55 5.16
CA TYR A 77 13.63 -5.42 5.33
C TYR A 77 15.00 -5.84 5.86
N ASP A 78 15.03 -6.75 6.84
CA ASP A 78 16.28 -7.29 7.36
C ASP A 78 17.04 -8.04 6.26
N TRP A 79 16.34 -8.86 5.45
CA TRP A 79 16.95 -9.55 4.31
C TRP A 79 17.49 -8.57 3.26
N LEU A 80 16.74 -7.54 2.89
CA LEU A 80 17.20 -6.51 1.94
C LEU A 80 18.45 -5.81 2.45
N LYS A 81 18.46 -5.41 3.73
CA LYS A 81 19.63 -4.78 4.37
C LYS A 81 20.88 -5.65 4.32
N ASP A 82 20.71 -6.97 4.53
CA ASP A 82 21.82 -7.91 4.56
C ASP A 82 22.33 -8.30 3.15
N ASN A 83 21.51 -8.14 2.12
CA ASN A 83 21.81 -8.59 0.75
C ASN A 83 22.07 -7.45 -0.25
N LEU A 84 21.76 -6.21 0.09
CA LEU A 84 22.12 -5.04 -0.71
C LEU A 84 23.56 -4.56 -0.39
N PRO A 85 24.27 -3.92 -1.37
CA PRO A 85 25.53 -3.25 -1.09
C PRO A 85 25.39 -2.24 0.06
N GLY A 86 26.42 -2.13 0.91
CA GLY A 86 26.35 -1.33 2.15
C GLY A 86 26.12 0.18 1.97
N ASN A 87 26.31 0.70 0.75
CA ASN A 87 25.99 2.10 0.39
C ASN A 87 24.55 2.27 -0.13
N ILE A 88 23.80 1.19 -0.29
CA ILE A 88 22.43 1.23 -0.78
C ILE A 88 21.44 1.12 0.39
N GLN A 89 20.54 2.08 0.47
CA GLN A 89 19.49 2.12 1.48
C GLN A 89 18.10 1.88 0.85
N VAL A 90 17.27 1.14 1.58
CA VAL A 90 15.85 1.01 1.27
C VAL A 90 15.12 2.25 1.79
N LYS A 91 14.37 2.92 0.93
CA LYS A 91 13.54 4.09 1.30
C LYS A 91 12.07 3.78 1.13
N VAL A 92 11.31 4.01 2.17
CA VAL A 92 9.85 3.93 2.19
C VAL A 92 9.30 5.32 1.92
N LEU A 93 8.94 5.57 0.68
CA LEU A 93 8.40 6.83 0.20
C LEU A 93 7.25 6.55 -0.77
N PRO A 94 6.18 7.33 -0.79
CA PRO A 94 5.09 7.18 -1.75
C PRO A 94 5.51 7.56 -3.17
N SER A 95 6.48 8.44 -3.32
CA SER A 95 7.06 8.81 -4.61
C SER A 95 8.53 9.21 -4.48
N ALA A 96 9.29 9.04 -5.57
CA ALA A 96 10.68 9.50 -5.65
C ALA A 96 11.00 10.01 -7.07
N GLU A 97 11.86 11.02 -7.14
CA GLU A 97 12.36 11.55 -8.41
C GLU A 97 13.72 10.93 -8.72
N PHE A 98 13.82 10.33 -9.89
CA PHE A 98 15.05 9.76 -10.41
C PHE A 98 15.72 10.74 -11.37
N THR A 99 17.02 10.57 -11.61
CA THR A 99 17.66 11.27 -12.72
C THR A 99 17.24 10.64 -14.06
N PRO A 100 17.23 11.39 -15.17
CA PRO A 100 16.92 10.83 -16.49
C PRO A 100 17.82 9.65 -16.86
N GLU A 101 19.09 9.73 -16.49
CA GLU A 101 20.11 8.70 -16.77
C GLU A 101 19.80 7.41 -15.99
N ALA A 102 19.30 7.51 -14.76
CA ALA A 102 18.91 6.35 -13.97
C ALA A 102 17.70 5.61 -14.57
N LEU A 103 16.87 6.31 -15.31
CA LEU A 103 15.69 5.75 -16.00
C LEU A 103 15.94 5.43 -17.48
N ASP A 104 17.16 5.59 -17.99
CA ASP A 104 17.52 5.28 -19.38
C ASP A 104 17.64 3.76 -19.60
N ASN A 105 16.55 3.06 -19.25
CA ASN A 105 16.37 1.62 -19.48
C ASN A 105 14.88 1.38 -19.76
N GLU A 106 14.61 0.60 -20.80
CA GLU A 106 13.25 0.31 -21.23
C GLU A 106 12.37 -0.25 -20.10
N GLN A 107 12.90 -1.16 -19.28
CA GLN A 107 12.19 -1.73 -18.13
C GLN A 107 11.79 -0.67 -17.10
N CYS A 108 12.65 0.32 -16.85
CA CYS A 108 12.37 1.42 -15.92
C CYS A 108 11.31 2.41 -16.43
N GLN A 109 11.04 2.40 -17.73
CA GLN A 109 10.05 3.26 -18.39
C GLN A 109 8.68 2.59 -18.53
N LEU A 110 8.63 1.25 -18.44
CA LEU A 110 7.37 0.53 -18.48
C LEU A 110 6.58 0.77 -17.19
N LEU A 111 5.28 0.99 -17.32
CA LEU A 111 4.39 0.91 -16.17
C LEU A 111 4.15 -0.56 -15.85
N GLY A 112 4.63 -0.98 -14.69
CA GLY A 112 4.44 -2.33 -14.20
C GLY A 112 2.98 -2.69 -13.87
N CYS A 113 2.04 -1.75 -13.94
CA CYS A 113 0.66 -1.96 -13.55
C CYS A 113 -0.18 -2.49 -14.70
N SER A 114 -0.71 -3.71 -14.56
CA SER A 114 -1.89 -4.14 -15.30
C SER A 114 -3.13 -3.37 -14.81
N ALA A 115 -4.15 -3.25 -15.69
CA ALA A 115 -5.41 -2.60 -15.33
C ALA A 115 -6.00 -3.16 -14.03
N ASP A 116 -6.55 -2.28 -13.21
CA ASP A 116 -7.32 -2.61 -12.02
C ASP A 116 -8.77 -2.13 -12.18
N TYR A 117 -9.64 -2.53 -11.27
CA TYR A 117 -11.05 -2.20 -11.30
C TYR A 117 -11.34 -1.11 -10.27
N ASP A 118 -12.21 -0.15 -10.65
CA ASP A 118 -12.67 0.92 -9.77
C ASP A 118 -14.11 0.62 -9.32
N VAL A 119 -14.29 0.41 -8.02
CA VAL A 119 -15.59 0.04 -7.44
C VAL A 119 -16.64 1.14 -7.54
N TYR A 120 -16.25 2.40 -7.70
CA TYR A 120 -17.20 3.52 -7.80
C TYR A 120 -17.67 3.80 -9.21
N SER A 121 -16.81 3.63 -10.22
CA SER A 121 -17.21 3.76 -11.62
C SER A 121 -17.73 2.46 -12.21
N GLY A 122 -17.36 1.31 -11.65
CA GLY A 122 -17.69 0.01 -12.20
C GLY A 122 -16.87 -0.34 -13.46
N GLU A 123 -15.73 0.29 -13.67
CA GLU A 123 -14.94 0.16 -14.89
C GLU A 123 -13.50 -0.29 -14.59
N ASN A 124 -12.89 -0.96 -15.56
CA ASN A 124 -11.46 -1.17 -15.58
C ASN A 124 -10.76 0.14 -15.91
N THR A 125 -9.68 0.41 -15.23
CA THR A 125 -8.93 1.64 -15.43
C THR A 125 -7.83 1.44 -16.44
N SER A 126 -7.60 2.48 -17.26
CA SER A 126 -6.44 2.53 -18.12
C SER A 126 -5.19 2.87 -17.32
N VAL A 127 -4.08 2.23 -17.67
CA VAL A 127 -2.78 2.53 -17.07
C VAL A 127 -2.29 3.89 -17.63
N THR A 128 -2.00 4.83 -16.75
CA THR A 128 -1.43 6.12 -17.15
C THR A 128 0.06 5.96 -17.48
N SER A 129 0.50 6.41 -18.65
CA SER A 129 1.92 6.36 -19.02
C SER A 129 2.76 7.30 -18.14
N LEU A 130 3.88 6.81 -17.60
CA LEU A 130 4.89 7.61 -16.87
C LEU A 130 6.07 8.03 -17.75
N SER A 131 6.01 7.78 -19.05
CA SER A 131 7.12 8.05 -19.97
C SER A 131 7.58 9.52 -20.07
N GLN A 132 6.77 10.43 -19.55
CA GLN A 132 7.06 11.86 -19.57
C GLN A 132 7.50 12.45 -18.21
N THR A 133 7.75 11.60 -17.21
CA THR A 133 8.13 12.06 -15.88
C THR A 133 9.26 11.21 -15.29
N ASN A 134 10.15 11.88 -14.55
CA ASN A 134 11.20 11.22 -13.78
C ASN A 134 10.71 10.69 -12.42
N TRP A 135 9.45 10.96 -12.08
CA TRP A 135 8.84 10.46 -10.85
C TRP A 135 8.40 9.02 -10.99
N ARG A 136 8.61 8.25 -9.92
CA ARG A 136 8.06 6.90 -9.74
C ARG A 136 7.23 6.87 -8.46
N PHE A 137 6.18 6.04 -8.46
CA PHE A 137 5.15 6.02 -7.41
C PHE A 137 5.03 4.62 -6.86
N ALA A 138 5.26 4.48 -5.54
CA ALA A 138 5.23 3.19 -4.87
C ALA A 138 3.82 2.83 -4.38
N GLY A 139 3.41 1.60 -4.61
CA GLY A 139 2.23 0.97 -4.03
C GLY A 139 2.53 0.29 -2.70
N GLY A 140 1.49 0.21 -1.87
CA GLY A 140 1.48 -0.58 -0.65
C GLY A 140 0.18 -1.37 -0.60
N HIS A 141 0.04 -2.33 -1.54
CA HIS A 141 -1.21 -3.06 -1.72
C HIS A 141 -1.45 -4.05 -0.59
N ILE A 142 -2.71 -4.21 -0.24
CA ILE A 142 -3.14 -5.14 0.80
C ILE A 142 -3.90 -6.28 0.17
N HIS A 143 -3.39 -7.48 0.32
CA HIS A 143 -4.07 -8.71 -0.08
C HIS A 143 -4.91 -9.21 1.07
N VAL A 144 -6.22 -9.30 0.86
CA VAL A 144 -7.16 -9.77 1.87
C VAL A 144 -7.73 -11.12 1.45
N GLY A 145 -7.32 -12.17 2.17
CA GLY A 145 -7.86 -13.51 2.01
C GLY A 145 -8.99 -13.76 3.01
N TYR A 146 -10.15 -14.26 2.54
CA TYR A 146 -11.31 -14.55 3.37
C TYR A 146 -12.23 -15.61 2.75
N ASP A 147 -13.13 -16.18 3.57
CA ASP A 147 -14.04 -17.22 3.11
C ASP A 147 -15.07 -16.66 2.10
N LYS A 148 -15.25 -17.39 1.00
CA LYS A 148 -16.29 -17.14 -0.02
C LYS A 148 -16.22 -15.75 -0.70
N PRO A 149 -15.05 -15.35 -1.20
CA PRO A 149 -14.95 -14.11 -1.96
C PRO A 149 -15.77 -14.22 -3.25
N ASN A 150 -16.42 -13.12 -3.61
CA ASN A 150 -17.09 -12.95 -4.90
C ASN A 150 -17.08 -11.45 -5.27
N THR A 151 -17.48 -11.10 -6.47
CA THR A 151 -17.42 -9.72 -6.97
C THR A 151 -18.12 -8.74 -6.02
N LEU A 152 -19.34 -9.05 -5.58
CA LEU A 152 -20.11 -8.16 -4.71
C LEU A 152 -19.45 -7.97 -3.35
N SER A 153 -18.97 -9.05 -2.72
CA SER A 153 -18.28 -8.96 -1.41
C SER A 153 -16.94 -8.25 -1.53
N ASN A 154 -16.19 -8.44 -2.62
CA ASN A 154 -14.95 -7.72 -2.89
C ASN A 154 -15.20 -6.21 -3.01
N GLU A 155 -16.19 -5.79 -3.80
CA GLU A 155 -16.54 -4.38 -3.97
C GLU A 155 -16.98 -3.72 -2.65
N GLN A 156 -17.82 -4.39 -1.89
CA GLN A 156 -18.25 -3.91 -0.58
C GLN A 156 -17.08 -3.80 0.41
N LEU A 157 -16.19 -4.81 0.43
CA LEU A 157 -15.00 -4.78 1.28
C LEU A 157 -14.09 -3.60 0.91
N VAL A 158 -13.85 -3.37 -0.37
CA VAL A 158 -13.01 -2.26 -0.87
C VAL A 158 -13.56 -0.90 -0.44
N LYS A 159 -14.88 -0.68 -0.53
CA LYS A 159 -15.52 0.54 -0.02
C LYS A 159 -15.31 0.73 1.49
N TRP A 160 -15.41 -0.35 2.28
CA TRP A 160 -15.09 -0.31 3.70
C TRP A 160 -13.59 -0.07 3.95
N MET A 161 -12.71 -0.62 3.10
CA MET A 161 -11.28 -0.36 3.20
C MET A 161 -10.95 1.11 2.88
N ASP A 162 -11.65 1.76 1.96
CA ASP A 162 -11.50 3.21 1.75
C ASP A 162 -11.85 4.00 3.01
N ILE A 163 -12.86 3.58 3.79
CA ILE A 163 -13.20 4.22 5.07
C ILE A 163 -12.12 3.96 6.14
N TYR A 164 -11.73 2.69 6.34
CA TYR A 164 -10.84 2.32 7.45
C TYR A 164 -9.36 2.51 7.16
N LEU A 165 -8.95 2.57 5.89
CA LEU A 165 -7.56 2.72 5.45
C LEU A 165 -7.36 3.97 4.57
N GLY A 166 -8.23 4.18 3.60
CA GLY A 166 -8.15 5.30 2.65
C GLY A 166 -8.27 6.66 3.33
N LEU A 167 -9.28 6.86 4.21
CA LEU A 167 -9.42 8.11 4.95
C LEU A 167 -8.22 8.40 5.87
N PRO A 168 -7.73 7.46 6.71
CA PRO A 168 -6.50 7.69 7.47
C PRO A 168 -5.30 8.03 6.59
N SER A 169 -5.18 7.44 5.40
CA SER A 169 -4.06 7.72 4.49
C SER A 169 -4.05 9.16 3.97
N VAL A 170 -5.22 9.83 3.88
CA VAL A 170 -5.29 11.27 3.53
C VAL A 170 -4.49 12.14 4.51
N ILE A 171 -4.33 11.69 5.76
CA ILE A 171 -3.62 12.44 6.80
C ILE A 171 -2.21 11.90 7.02
N LEU A 172 -2.02 10.58 6.95
CA LEU A 172 -0.76 9.90 7.27
C LEU A 172 0.18 9.76 6.07
N ASP A 173 -0.36 9.75 4.84
CA ASP A 173 0.42 9.75 3.60
C ASP A 173 0.61 11.18 3.11
N GLU A 174 1.85 11.65 3.02
CA GLU A 174 2.15 13.06 2.75
C GLU A 174 2.26 13.41 1.26
N ASP A 175 2.12 12.42 0.37
CA ASP A 175 2.29 12.66 -1.07
C ASP A 175 0.97 12.74 -1.84
N ASP A 176 0.65 13.93 -2.33
CA ASP A 176 -0.51 14.21 -3.17
C ASP A 176 -0.30 13.86 -4.65
N ARG A 177 0.95 13.67 -5.10
CA ARG A 177 1.29 13.43 -6.52
C ARG A 177 0.87 12.07 -6.99
N ARG A 178 1.06 11.03 -6.15
CA ARG A 178 0.77 9.64 -6.50
C ARG A 178 -0.67 9.47 -7.00
N LYS A 179 -1.64 10.10 -6.33
CA LYS A 179 -3.07 10.00 -6.68
C LYS A 179 -3.43 10.56 -8.05
N GLN A 180 -2.57 11.39 -8.65
CA GLN A 180 -2.75 11.90 -10.01
C GLN A 180 -2.46 10.84 -11.08
N TYR A 181 -1.70 9.81 -10.72
CA TYR A 181 -1.25 8.75 -11.62
C TYR A 181 -1.76 7.38 -11.21
N TYR A 182 -1.85 7.14 -9.89
CA TYR A 182 -2.07 5.81 -9.34
C TYR A 182 -2.68 5.85 -7.92
N GLY A 183 -3.40 4.77 -7.52
CA GLY A 183 -3.88 4.61 -6.15
C GLY A 183 -5.03 5.53 -5.76
N THR A 184 -5.94 5.82 -6.70
CA THR A 184 -7.21 6.49 -6.39
C THR A 184 -8.13 5.55 -5.57
N PRO A 185 -9.13 6.09 -4.84
CA PRO A 185 -10.03 5.26 -4.03
C PRO A 185 -10.78 4.22 -4.88
N GLY A 186 -11.13 3.13 -4.27
CA GLY A 186 -11.88 2.05 -4.91
C GLY A 186 -11.07 1.10 -5.79
N ARG A 187 -9.76 1.32 -5.92
CA ARG A 187 -8.91 0.51 -6.79
C ARG A 187 -8.61 -0.85 -6.19
N HIS A 188 -8.89 -1.88 -6.98
CA HIS A 188 -8.66 -3.25 -6.54
C HIS A 188 -8.54 -4.24 -7.70
N ARG A 189 -8.07 -5.45 -7.36
CA ARG A 189 -8.13 -6.65 -8.20
C ARG A 189 -8.78 -7.79 -7.45
N ALA A 190 -9.69 -8.49 -8.09
CA ALA A 190 -10.20 -9.75 -7.57
C ALA A 190 -9.08 -10.81 -7.62
N LYS A 191 -9.01 -11.62 -6.57
CA LYS A 191 -8.13 -12.77 -6.44
C LYS A 191 -8.97 -13.98 -6.04
N ASP A 192 -8.49 -15.18 -6.33
CA ASP A 192 -9.19 -16.43 -5.96
C ASP A 192 -9.42 -16.56 -4.46
N PHE A 193 -8.51 -15.98 -3.65
CA PHE A 193 -8.58 -15.97 -2.19
C PHE A 193 -9.37 -14.78 -1.62
N GLY A 194 -9.69 -13.75 -2.42
CA GLY A 194 -10.34 -12.53 -1.95
C GLY A 194 -10.07 -11.33 -2.83
N VAL A 195 -9.41 -10.31 -2.31
CA VAL A 195 -9.16 -9.05 -3.01
C VAL A 195 -7.79 -8.45 -2.70
N GLU A 196 -7.20 -7.81 -3.70
CA GLU A 196 -6.05 -6.93 -3.59
C GLU A 196 -6.54 -5.48 -3.60
N TYR A 197 -6.42 -4.78 -2.47
CA TYR A 197 -6.74 -3.37 -2.32
C TYR A 197 -5.53 -2.51 -2.69
N ARG A 198 -5.71 -1.53 -3.60
CA ARG A 198 -4.61 -0.87 -4.31
C ARG A 198 -4.54 0.66 -4.11
N THR A 199 -5.36 1.21 -3.24
CA THR A 199 -5.41 2.66 -2.99
C THR A 199 -4.17 3.18 -2.26
N LEU A 200 -3.62 2.41 -1.30
CA LEU A 200 -2.54 2.87 -0.43
C LEU A 200 -1.19 2.96 -1.14
N SER A 201 -0.37 3.96 -0.77
CA SER A 201 1.07 3.92 -0.97
C SER A 201 1.74 3.03 0.09
N ASN A 202 3.06 2.95 0.05
CA ASN A 202 3.85 2.11 0.94
C ASN A 202 4.10 2.72 2.34
N TRP A 203 3.64 3.94 2.66
CA TRP A 203 3.95 4.70 3.90
C TRP A 203 3.81 3.87 5.19
N TRP A 204 2.86 2.98 5.22
CA TRP A 204 2.52 2.16 6.38
C TRP A 204 3.52 1.02 6.66
N THR A 205 4.39 0.70 5.70
CA THR A 205 5.41 -0.34 5.88
C THR A 205 6.60 0.11 6.72
N GLU A 206 6.71 1.41 6.99
CA GLU A 206 7.83 2.07 7.64
C GLU A 206 8.12 1.53 9.06
N ASN A 207 7.09 1.37 9.88
CA ASN A 207 7.27 0.90 11.25
C ASN A 207 6.18 -0.06 11.74
N GLU A 208 6.47 -0.75 12.85
CA GLU A 208 5.59 -1.76 13.43
C GLU A 208 4.19 -1.22 13.77
N THR A 209 4.11 0.01 14.27
CA THR A 209 2.83 0.62 14.69
C THR A 209 1.90 0.81 13.50
N PHE A 210 2.40 1.29 12.37
CA PHE A 210 1.62 1.47 11.15
C PHE A 210 1.22 0.12 10.53
N ARG A 211 2.13 -0.85 10.49
CA ARG A 211 1.84 -2.21 9.99
C ARG A 211 0.70 -2.86 10.79
N LYS A 212 0.76 -2.79 12.12
CA LYS A 212 -0.32 -3.30 13.00
C LYS A 212 -1.62 -2.51 12.88
N PHE A 213 -1.52 -1.20 12.66
CA PHE A 213 -2.67 -0.34 12.38
C PHE A 213 -3.40 -0.81 11.10
N ILE A 214 -2.68 -0.98 9.99
CA ILE A 214 -3.25 -1.46 8.73
C ILE A 214 -3.98 -2.80 8.92
N PHE A 215 -3.33 -3.76 9.56
CA PHE A 215 -3.96 -5.06 9.82
C PHE A 215 -5.26 -4.91 10.61
N THR A 216 -5.23 -4.15 11.70
CA THR A 216 -6.38 -3.96 12.59
C THR A 216 -7.53 -3.22 11.89
N GLN A 217 -7.22 -2.23 11.06
CA GLN A 217 -8.24 -1.50 10.31
C GLN A 217 -8.84 -2.35 9.19
N THR A 218 -8.05 -3.18 8.52
CA THR A 218 -8.57 -4.15 7.55
C THR A 218 -9.52 -5.16 8.21
N GLN A 219 -9.20 -5.62 9.43
CA GLN A 219 -10.13 -6.46 10.19
C GLN A 219 -11.46 -5.75 10.45
N LYS A 220 -11.45 -4.45 10.80
CA LYS A 220 -12.69 -3.68 10.99
C LYS A 220 -13.50 -3.55 9.70
N ALA A 221 -12.83 -3.30 8.56
CA ALA A 221 -13.48 -3.26 7.25
C ALA A 221 -14.18 -4.61 6.95
N TYR A 222 -13.49 -5.71 7.21
CA TYR A 222 -14.05 -7.04 7.04
C TYR A 222 -15.21 -7.34 8.02
N TYR A 223 -15.11 -6.89 9.27
CA TYR A 223 -16.23 -7.00 10.23
C TYR A 223 -17.47 -6.24 9.75
N ALA A 224 -17.32 -5.06 9.19
CA ALA A 224 -18.42 -4.30 8.64
C ALA A 224 -19.09 -5.04 7.46
N LEU A 225 -18.31 -5.67 6.59
CA LEU A 225 -18.81 -6.53 5.52
C LEU A 225 -19.60 -7.72 6.07
N VAL A 226 -19.02 -8.48 7.01
CA VAL A 226 -19.66 -9.70 7.58
C VAL A 226 -20.94 -9.40 8.33
N ASN A 227 -21.04 -8.22 8.96
CA ASN A 227 -22.25 -7.78 9.65
C ASN A 227 -23.23 -7.07 8.72
N GLU A 228 -23.01 -7.09 7.41
CA GLU A 228 -23.90 -6.51 6.39
C GLU A 228 -24.23 -5.02 6.66
N VAL A 229 -23.26 -4.27 7.21
CA VAL A 229 -23.43 -2.85 7.47
C VAL A 229 -23.43 -2.10 6.14
N SER A 230 -24.46 -1.25 5.91
CA SER A 230 -24.53 -0.38 4.73
C SER A 230 -23.80 0.93 4.96
N ILE A 231 -23.00 1.39 4.00
CA ILE A 231 -22.37 2.71 4.03
C ILE A 231 -23.38 3.80 3.67
N GLY A 232 -24.23 3.55 2.69
CA GLY A 232 -25.13 4.53 2.08
C GLY A 232 -24.46 5.34 0.96
N GLU A 233 -25.15 5.52 -0.15
CA GLU A 233 -24.61 6.13 -1.38
C GLU A 233 -24.02 7.54 -1.18
N GLU A 234 -24.60 8.33 -0.29
CA GLU A 234 -24.10 9.66 0.00
C GLU A 234 -22.71 9.62 0.66
N TYR A 235 -22.52 8.74 1.65
CA TYR A 235 -21.23 8.57 2.30
C TYR A 235 -20.19 7.92 1.39
N GLU A 236 -20.58 7.01 0.52
CA GLU A 236 -19.67 6.44 -0.50
C GLU A 236 -19.07 7.56 -1.37
N ARG A 237 -19.91 8.51 -1.82
CA ARG A 237 -19.42 9.67 -2.58
C ARG A 237 -18.52 10.57 -1.74
N GLN A 238 -18.91 10.91 -0.50
CA GLN A 238 -18.12 11.76 0.39
C GLN A 238 -16.73 11.15 0.66
N VAL A 239 -16.66 9.85 0.93
CA VAL A 239 -15.41 9.12 1.16
C VAL A 239 -14.53 9.16 -0.09
N ARG A 240 -15.08 8.80 -1.25
CA ARG A 240 -14.36 8.84 -2.54
C ARG A 240 -13.80 10.22 -2.82
N ASP A 241 -14.65 11.26 -2.77
CA ASP A 241 -14.29 12.62 -3.11
C ASP A 241 -13.27 13.22 -2.11
N CYS A 242 -13.37 12.85 -0.83
CA CYS A 242 -12.42 13.21 0.21
C CYS A 242 -11.01 12.64 -0.09
N ILE A 243 -10.93 11.34 -0.43
CA ILE A 243 -9.65 10.69 -0.74
C ILE A 243 -9.05 11.26 -2.04
N LEU A 244 -9.87 11.49 -3.08
CA LEU A 244 -9.44 12.07 -4.34
C LEU A 244 -8.89 13.49 -4.20
N SER A 245 -9.58 14.33 -3.41
CA SER A 245 -9.21 15.73 -3.20
C SER A 245 -8.16 15.93 -2.10
N ASN A 246 -7.75 14.85 -1.43
CA ASN A 246 -6.85 14.88 -0.28
C ASN A 246 -7.30 15.86 0.83
N ASN A 247 -8.61 15.92 1.10
CA ASN A 247 -9.20 16.84 2.05
C ASN A 247 -9.07 16.32 3.50
N ARG A 248 -8.04 16.81 4.22
CA ARG A 248 -7.70 16.37 5.58
C ARG A 248 -8.79 16.68 6.62
N GLU A 249 -9.46 17.81 6.51
CA GLU A 249 -10.54 18.20 7.43
C GLU A 249 -11.74 17.26 7.27
N GLU A 250 -12.14 17.02 6.03
CA GLU A 250 -13.23 16.09 5.71
C GLU A 250 -12.89 14.65 6.11
N ALA A 251 -11.62 14.22 5.92
CA ALA A 251 -11.17 12.93 6.39
C ALA A 251 -11.33 12.76 7.90
N GLN A 252 -10.98 13.76 8.70
CA GLN A 252 -11.18 13.73 10.16
C GLN A 252 -12.66 13.65 10.53
N ARG A 253 -13.52 14.41 9.85
CA ARG A 253 -14.98 14.38 10.06
C ARG A 253 -15.56 12.99 9.77
N LEU A 254 -15.23 12.42 8.61
CA LEU A 254 -15.68 11.10 8.19
C LEU A 254 -15.15 9.98 9.09
N MET A 255 -13.86 10.03 9.46
CA MET A 255 -13.26 9.08 10.40
C MET A 255 -13.96 9.09 11.76
N THR A 256 -14.38 10.26 12.25
CA THR A 256 -15.15 10.40 13.48
C THR A 256 -16.54 9.79 13.32
N HIS A 257 -17.22 10.09 12.21
CA HIS A 257 -18.55 9.54 11.90
C HIS A 257 -18.55 8.01 11.88
N PHE A 258 -17.57 7.40 11.21
CA PHE A 258 -17.46 5.95 11.11
C PHE A 258 -16.73 5.29 12.29
N ASN A 259 -16.34 6.06 13.29
CA ASN A 259 -15.59 5.57 14.45
C ASN A 259 -14.36 4.73 14.06
N VAL A 260 -13.62 5.22 13.07
CA VAL A 260 -12.44 4.54 12.51
C VAL A 260 -11.39 4.32 13.59
N VAL A 261 -11.05 5.38 14.31
CA VAL A 261 -10.05 5.38 15.39
C VAL A 261 -10.36 6.51 16.38
N THR A 262 -10.03 6.32 17.65
CA THR A 262 -10.19 7.39 18.66
C THR A 262 -9.19 8.52 18.38
N ASN A 263 -9.59 9.76 18.66
CA ASN A 263 -8.75 10.94 18.45
C ASN A 263 -7.35 10.82 19.13
N GLU A 264 -7.29 10.27 20.34
CA GLU A 264 -6.05 10.04 21.06
C GLU A 264 -5.13 9.07 20.33
N LYS A 265 -5.64 7.92 19.88
CA LYS A 265 -4.84 6.95 19.13
C LYS A 265 -4.38 7.52 17.80
N PHE A 266 -5.21 8.31 17.13
CA PHE A 266 -4.86 8.93 15.85
C PHE A 266 -3.79 10.02 16.01
N SER A 267 -3.89 10.84 17.06
CA SER A 267 -2.85 11.83 17.40
C SER A 267 -1.51 11.15 17.66
N ASN A 268 -1.50 10.00 18.32
CA ASN A 268 -0.27 9.23 18.53
C ASN A 268 0.34 8.73 17.22
N LEU A 269 -0.46 8.29 16.26
CA LEU A 269 0.02 7.90 14.92
C LEU A 269 0.64 9.09 14.16
N ILE A 270 0.00 10.26 14.21
CA ILE A 270 0.54 11.49 13.60
C ILE A 270 1.88 11.86 14.26
N ASN A 271 1.99 11.81 15.58
CA ASN A 271 3.21 12.13 16.28
C ASN A 271 4.37 11.18 15.92
N ILE A 272 4.10 9.89 15.75
CA ILE A 272 5.09 8.92 15.27
C ILE A 272 5.58 9.32 13.88
N LYS A 273 4.67 9.63 12.95
CA LYS A 273 5.02 10.03 11.57
C LYS A 273 5.91 11.29 11.55
N VAL A 274 5.58 12.30 12.34
CA VAL A 274 6.38 13.54 12.44
C VAL A 274 7.77 13.25 13.00
N TYR A 275 7.88 12.38 14.00
CA TYR A 275 9.17 12.01 14.60
C TYR A 275 10.07 11.27 13.62
N ASP A 276 9.53 10.29 12.90
CA ASP A 276 10.28 9.50 11.92
C ASP A 276 10.81 10.39 10.78
N ASN A 277 10.01 11.34 10.27
CA ASN A 277 10.43 12.28 9.24
C ASN A 277 11.55 13.23 9.71
N THR A 278 11.55 13.65 10.96
CA THR A 278 12.63 14.52 11.52
C THR A 278 13.94 13.79 11.68
N THR A 279 13.91 12.48 11.94
CA THR A 279 15.13 11.66 12.08
C THR A 279 15.69 11.17 10.74
N ALA A 280 14.85 11.06 9.71
CA ALA A 280 15.28 10.65 8.37
C ALA A 280 16.01 11.76 7.59
N HIS A 281 15.90 13.03 8.03
CA HIS A 281 16.56 14.20 7.42
C HIS A 281 17.72 14.77 8.26
N ALA A 282 18.06 14.16 9.38
CA ALA A 282 19.20 14.50 10.23
C ALA A 282 20.39 13.55 9.97
#